data_d6592d925f10e3122b3b4f396233914f
#
_entry.id   d6592d925f10e3122b3b4f396233914f
#
_cell.length_a   1.000
_cell.length_b   1.000
_cell.length_c   1.000
_cell.angle_alpha   90.00
_cell.angle_beta   90.00
_cell.angle_gamma   90.00
#
_symmetry.space_group_name_H-M   'P 1'
#
loop_
_entity.id
_entity.type
_entity.pdbx_description
1 polymer ?
#
loop_
_entity_poly.entity_id
_entity_poly.type
_entity_poly.pdbx_seq_one_letter_code
_entity_poly.pdbx_strand_id
1 'polypeptide(L)'
;MAQSCTTEGYLDAMKEVLVLTERRYEGDGSLSNMPQEYVDNVLQEDGLVVDALVRVGFAAKRVAWCNDGIRWDARGAALFRTTWDYFDRWETFSAWLNHASNHTTLFNDAGIIRWNLDKHYLQDLEQEGVAVVPTAYVPKHGHVPLFEVCDQRGWNDVVIKPAIAGGAFDTYRVTTRGDGQEISPEPSNGSNSEELWHGLVAKHDMLIQPFLQDVVASGEVSLVWIDGQITHAVKKRAKQGDFRVQDDHGGTVKRIDVSDELVQLGTDIMERCTRLCHDRGWASPLYARVDLMRDDNEAWQLSELELVEPELWFRFCPPAADALAQAIQGRLQA
;
A
#
# COMPACT_ATOMS: atom_id res chain seq x y z
N MET A 1 9.45 1.94 -65.24
CA MET A 1 8.72 1.15 -64.25
C MET A 1 9.20 1.59 -62.87
N ALA A 2 8.44 2.46 -62.27
CA ALA A 2 8.74 2.96 -60.92
C ALA A 2 8.03 2.03 -59.91
N GLN A 3 8.82 1.33 -59.10
CA GLN A 3 8.29 0.58 -57.98
C GLN A 3 7.81 1.53 -56.90
N SER A 4 6.52 1.54 -56.64
CA SER A 4 5.90 2.19 -55.49
C SER A 4 6.37 1.48 -54.23
N CYS A 5 7.17 2.17 -53.45
CA CYS A 5 7.50 1.78 -52.08
C CYS A 5 6.26 2.07 -51.22
N THR A 6 5.51 1.04 -50.88
CA THR A 6 4.39 1.12 -49.93
C THR A 6 4.94 1.35 -48.54
N THR A 7 4.55 2.46 -47.94
CA THR A 7 4.75 2.82 -46.54
C THR A 7 3.78 2.00 -45.64
N GLU A 8 3.85 0.69 -45.76
CA GLU A 8 3.23 -0.25 -44.82
C GLU A 8 4.32 -0.89 -43.97
N GLY A 9 4.52 -0.39 -42.78
CA GLY A 9 5.34 -1.10 -41.84
C GLY A 9 6.08 -0.20 -40.90
N TYR A 10 5.40 0.32 -39.93
CA TYR A 10 5.89 0.59 -38.56
C TYR A 10 4.76 1.30 -37.77
N LEU A 11 3.60 0.67 -37.70
CA LEU A 11 2.79 0.79 -36.52
C LEU A 11 3.48 -0.12 -35.49
N ASP A 12 4.48 0.43 -34.83
CA ASP A 12 5.02 -0.15 -33.61
C ASP A 12 3.82 -0.43 -32.70
N ALA A 13 3.52 -1.70 -32.46
CA ALA A 13 2.33 -2.07 -31.69
C ALA A 13 2.46 -1.35 -30.33
N MET A 14 1.54 -0.43 -30.06
CA MET A 14 1.53 0.33 -28.83
C MET A 14 1.71 -0.65 -27.66
N LYS A 15 2.76 -0.44 -26.83
CA LYS A 15 2.98 -1.28 -25.66
C LYS A 15 1.75 -1.17 -24.75
N GLU A 16 1.22 -2.28 -24.30
CA GLU A 16 0.06 -2.30 -23.39
C GLU A 16 0.53 -2.16 -21.96
N VAL A 17 -0.15 -1.31 -21.18
CA VAL A 17 0.03 -1.22 -19.73
C VAL A 17 -1.30 -1.50 -19.05
N LEU A 18 -1.34 -2.54 -18.23
CA LEU A 18 -2.52 -2.93 -17.46
C LEU A 18 -2.48 -2.25 -16.10
N VAL A 19 -3.52 -1.49 -15.79
CA VAL A 19 -3.74 -0.89 -14.47
C VAL A 19 -4.55 -1.89 -13.64
N LEU A 20 -3.89 -2.53 -12.68
CA LEU A 20 -4.46 -3.64 -11.93
C LEU A 20 -5.39 -3.16 -10.82
N THR A 21 -6.56 -3.76 -10.78
CA THR A 21 -7.56 -3.57 -9.73
C THR A 21 -8.05 -4.93 -9.21
N GLU A 22 -8.89 -4.94 -8.21
CA GLU A 22 -9.67 -6.10 -7.85
C GLU A 22 -11.01 -6.13 -8.62
N ARG A 23 -11.72 -7.27 -8.56
CA ARG A 23 -12.96 -7.45 -9.33
C ARG A 23 -14.10 -6.50 -8.92
N ARG A 24 -14.16 -6.09 -7.65
CA ARG A 24 -15.19 -5.15 -7.17
C ARG A 24 -15.16 -3.80 -7.90
N TYR A 25 -13.99 -3.36 -8.34
CA TYR A 25 -13.78 -2.09 -9.03
C TYR A 25 -13.48 -2.25 -10.53
N GLU A 26 -13.57 -3.46 -11.09
CA GLU A 26 -13.49 -3.65 -12.55
C GLU A 26 -14.72 -3.01 -13.23
N GLY A 27 -14.55 -2.44 -14.41
CA GLY A 27 -15.63 -1.73 -15.11
C GLY A 27 -16.08 -0.45 -14.38
N ASP A 28 -17.35 -0.35 -14.06
CA ASP A 28 -17.97 0.79 -13.40
C ASP A 28 -18.05 0.68 -11.87
N GLY A 29 -17.45 -0.36 -11.28
CA GLY A 29 -17.46 -0.58 -9.85
C GLY A 29 -18.81 -1.06 -9.29
N SER A 30 -19.76 -1.44 -10.13
CA SER A 30 -21.11 -1.87 -9.72
C SER A 30 -21.16 -3.12 -8.85
N LEU A 31 -20.06 -3.86 -8.76
CA LEU A 31 -19.92 -5.04 -7.88
C LEU A 31 -19.48 -4.66 -6.45
N SER A 32 -19.16 -3.40 -6.18
CA SER A 32 -18.77 -2.94 -4.86
C SER A 32 -19.99 -2.69 -3.97
N ASN A 33 -19.87 -3.04 -2.69
CA ASN A 33 -20.87 -2.71 -1.66
C ASN A 33 -20.55 -1.40 -0.91
N MET A 34 -19.49 -0.70 -1.33
CA MET A 34 -19.08 0.57 -0.73
C MET A 34 -20.01 1.71 -1.15
N PRO A 35 -20.07 2.82 -0.38
CA PRO A 35 -20.79 4.02 -0.81
C PRO A 35 -20.34 4.49 -2.19
N GLN A 36 -21.28 4.98 -3.00
CA GLN A 36 -20.99 5.37 -4.39
C GLN A 36 -19.88 6.43 -4.49
N GLU A 37 -19.85 7.40 -3.58
CA GLU A 37 -18.79 8.42 -3.52
C GLU A 37 -17.39 7.81 -3.37
N TYR A 38 -17.27 6.76 -2.56
CA TYR A 38 -16.01 6.03 -2.40
C TYR A 38 -15.62 5.29 -3.70
N VAL A 39 -16.59 4.61 -4.31
CA VAL A 39 -16.39 3.94 -5.61
C VAL A 39 -15.96 4.94 -6.67
N ASP A 40 -16.63 6.10 -6.76
CA ASP A 40 -16.30 7.16 -7.71
C ASP A 40 -14.86 7.68 -7.50
N ASN A 41 -14.41 7.83 -6.25
CA ASN A 41 -13.04 8.21 -5.94
C ASN A 41 -12.03 7.17 -6.44
N VAL A 42 -12.29 5.87 -6.22
CA VAL A 42 -11.42 4.77 -6.70
C VAL A 42 -11.35 4.78 -8.22
N LEU A 43 -12.50 4.92 -8.90
CA LEU A 43 -12.56 4.96 -10.35
C LEU A 43 -11.85 6.19 -10.92
N GLN A 44 -11.96 7.33 -10.27
CA GLN A 44 -11.28 8.57 -10.65
C GLN A 44 -9.75 8.42 -10.53
N GLU A 45 -9.27 7.86 -9.41
CA GLU A 45 -7.84 7.64 -9.17
C GLU A 45 -7.21 6.79 -10.28
N ASP A 46 -7.80 5.63 -10.55
CA ASP A 46 -7.30 4.73 -11.60
C ASP A 46 -7.48 5.34 -13.00
N GLY A 47 -8.58 6.09 -13.22
CA GLY A 47 -8.85 6.81 -14.47
C GLY A 47 -7.78 7.83 -14.80
N LEU A 48 -7.33 8.62 -13.81
CA LEU A 48 -6.23 9.59 -13.97
C LEU A 48 -4.94 8.92 -14.45
N VAL A 49 -4.64 7.72 -13.93
CA VAL A 49 -3.46 6.95 -14.32
C VAL A 49 -3.62 6.40 -15.75
N VAL A 50 -4.77 5.81 -16.09
CA VAL A 50 -5.06 5.32 -17.44
C VAL A 50 -4.91 6.45 -18.46
N ASP A 51 -5.53 7.60 -18.20
CA ASP A 51 -5.47 8.77 -19.08
C ASP A 51 -4.03 9.30 -19.24
N ALA A 52 -3.25 9.32 -18.17
CA ALA A 52 -1.85 9.71 -18.21
C ALA A 52 -1.01 8.76 -19.07
N LEU A 53 -1.20 7.45 -18.91
CA LEU A 53 -0.52 6.44 -19.73
C LEU A 53 -0.89 6.56 -21.22
N VAL A 54 -2.15 6.82 -21.53
CA VAL A 54 -2.60 7.06 -22.92
C VAL A 54 -1.95 8.32 -23.49
N ARG A 55 -1.85 9.41 -22.71
CA ARG A 55 -1.18 10.65 -23.15
C ARG A 55 0.29 10.44 -23.54
N VAL A 56 1.00 9.54 -22.88
CA VAL A 56 2.40 9.22 -23.21
C VAL A 56 2.55 8.08 -24.22
N GLY A 57 1.44 7.62 -24.85
CA GLY A 57 1.43 6.73 -26.01
C GLY A 57 1.31 5.24 -25.69
N PHE A 58 0.81 4.85 -24.51
CA PHE A 58 0.48 3.46 -24.22
C PHE A 58 -0.97 3.11 -24.56
N ALA A 59 -1.24 1.86 -24.91
CA ALA A 59 -2.56 1.28 -24.78
C ALA A 59 -2.76 0.92 -23.30
N ALA A 60 -3.59 1.68 -22.58
CA ALA A 60 -3.80 1.46 -21.14
C ALA A 60 -5.27 1.13 -20.85
N LYS A 61 -5.47 0.18 -19.93
CA LYS A 61 -6.81 -0.18 -19.45
C LYS A 61 -6.74 -0.68 -18.03
N ARG A 62 -7.82 -0.47 -17.29
CA ARG A 62 -8.01 -1.06 -15.96
C ARG A 62 -8.60 -2.46 -16.08
N VAL A 63 -8.01 -3.41 -15.34
CA VAL A 63 -8.43 -4.81 -15.35
C VAL A 63 -8.26 -5.43 -13.96
N ALA A 64 -9.13 -6.34 -13.58
CA ALA A 64 -8.92 -7.10 -12.36
C ALA A 64 -7.72 -8.05 -12.51
N TRP A 65 -6.86 -8.11 -11.49
CA TRP A 65 -5.69 -9.00 -11.49
C TRP A 65 -6.08 -10.47 -11.72
N CYS A 66 -7.27 -10.87 -11.30
CA CYS A 66 -7.82 -12.23 -11.44
C CYS A 66 -8.75 -12.39 -12.64
N ASN A 67 -8.63 -11.54 -13.67
CA ASN A 67 -9.43 -11.66 -14.89
C ASN A 67 -8.87 -12.76 -15.80
N ASP A 68 -9.63 -13.84 -15.97
CA ASP A 68 -9.22 -15.02 -16.76
C ASP A 68 -9.05 -14.73 -18.27
N GLY A 69 -9.59 -13.60 -18.75
CA GLY A 69 -9.44 -13.16 -20.15
C GLY A 69 -8.11 -12.48 -20.45
N ILE A 70 -7.26 -12.24 -19.44
CA ILE A 70 -5.97 -11.57 -19.62
C ILE A 70 -4.87 -12.60 -19.90
N ARG A 71 -4.16 -12.35 -21.02
CA ARG A 71 -2.98 -13.12 -21.38
C ARG A 71 -1.74 -12.45 -20.81
N TRP A 72 -1.24 -12.98 -19.71
CA TRP A 72 -0.04 -12.47 -19.02
C TRP A 72 1.26 -12.71 -19.78
N ASP A 73 1.22 -13.57 -20.82
CA ASP A 73 2.32 -13.80 -21.75
C ASP A 73 2.41 -12.74 -22.86
N ALA A 74 1.50 -11.77 -22.89
CA ALA A 74 1.50 -10.69 -23.86
C ALA A 74 2.62 -9.67 -23.54
N ARG A 75 3.12 -9.01 -24.58
CA ARG A 75 4.17 -8.00 -24.50
C ARG A 75 3.62 -6.71 -23.86
N GLY A 76 3.77 -6.55 -22.55
CA GLY A 76 3.26 -5.39 -21.86
C GLY A 76 3.83 -5.27 -20.47
N ALA A 77 3.24 -4.35 -19.70
CA ALA A 77 3.54 -4.13 -18.30
C ALA A 77 2.25 -4.09 -17.49
N ALA A 78 2.37 -4.29 -16.18
CA ALA A 78 1.26 -4.17 -15.25
C ALA A 78 1.65 -3.31 -14.06
N LEU A 79 0.74 -2.41 -13.68
CA LEU A 79 0.87 -1.47 -12.58
C LEU A 79 -0.17 -1.81 -11.53
N PHE A 80 0.26 -2.04 -10.30
CA PHE A 80 -0.65 -2.27 -9.17
C PHE A 80 -1.31 -0.96 -8.74
N ARG A 81 -2.63 -1.01 -8.54
CA ARG A 81 -3.38 0.13 -8.02
C ARG A 81 -4.35 -0.31 -6.92
N THR A 82 -5.47 -0.83 -7.24
CA THR A 82 -6.57 -1.13 -6.31
C THR A 82 -6.79 -2.64 -6.13
N THR A 83 -5.70 -3.38 -5.94
CA THR A 83 -5.72 -4.85 -5.79
C THR A 83 -5.96 -5.28 -4.33
N TRP A 84 -6.84 -4.59 -3.63
CA TRP A 84 -7.01 -4.63 -2.17
C TRP A 84 -7.66 -5.90 -1.61
N ASP A 85 -7.99 -6.89 -2.46
CA ASP A 85 -8.51 -8.20 -2.04
C ASP A 85 -7.42 -9.29 -1.94
N TYR A 86 -6.14 -8.96 -2.09
CA TYR A 86 -5.06 -9.95 -2.14
C TYR A 86 -4.90 -10.74 -0.83
N PHE A 87 -5.09 -10.11 0.32
CA PHE A 87 -4.95 -10.76 1.62
C PHE A 87 -6.11 -11.72 1.92
N ASP A 88 -7.34 -11.42 1.44
CA ASP A 88 -8.50 -12.31 1.53
C ASP A 88 -8.35 -13.57 0.64
N ARG A 89 -7.53 -13.45 -0.41
CA ARG A 89 -7.36 -14.47 -1.46
C ARG A 89 -5.88 -14.84 -1.65
N TRP A 90 -5.13 -14.83 -0.57
CA TRP A 90 -3.67 -14.91 -0.56
C TRP A 90 -3.09 -16.03 -1.42
N GLU A 91 -3.60 -17.27 -1.31
CA GLU A 91 -3.10 -18.41 -2.08
C GLU A 91 -3.28 -18.19 -3.59
N THR A 92 -4.45 -17.71 -4.00
CA THR A 92 -4.76 -17.41 -5.40
C THR A 92 -3.92 -16.25 -5.92
N PHE A 93 -3.80 -15.16 -5.13
CA PHE A 93 -3.01 -14.00 -5.51
C PHE A 93 -1.52 -14.34 -5.61
N SER A 94 -0.98 -15.08 -4.66
CA SER A 94 0.43 -15.49 -4.65
C SER A 94 0.76 -16.38 -5.87
N ALA A 95 -0.12 -17.33 -6.22
CA ALA A 95 0.03 -18.16 -7.41
C ALA A 95 -0.03 -17.32 -8.69
N TRP A 96 -0.98 -16.39 -8.79
CA TRP A 96 -1.09 -15.46 -9.90
C TRP A 96 0.14 -14.55 -10.02
N LEU A 97 0.61 -13.96 -8.91
CA LEU A 97 1.79 -13.09 -8.89
C LEU A 97 3.03 -13.82 -9.40
N ASN A 98 3.22 -15.09 -9.00
CA ASN A 98 4.30 -15.93 -9.49
C ASN A 98 4.20 -16.16 -11.01
N HIS A 99 2.99 -16.39 -11.52
CA HIS A 99 2.78 -16.53 -12.94
C HIS A 99 3.02 -15.21 -13.70
N ALA A 100 2.36 -14.13 -13.29
CA ALA A 100 2.43 -12.83 -13.96
C ALA A 100 3.86 -12.28 -13.97
N SER A 101 4.60 -12.38 -12.88
CA SER A 101 5.98 -11.87 -12.77
C SER A 101 6.98 -12.56 -13.70
N ASN A 102 6.69 -13.77 -14.16
CA ASN A 102 7.54 -14.50 -15.13
C ASN A 102 7.23 -14.13 -16.58
N HIS A 103 6.14 -13.42 -16.86
CA HIS A 103 5.65 -13.19 -18.21
C HIS A 103 5.39 -11.71 -18.54
N THR A 104 5.30 -10.85 -17.53
CA THR A 104 4.95 -9.43 -17.67
C THR A 104 5.84 -8.58 -16.78
N THR A 105 6.29 -7.43 -17.27
CA THR A 105 6.98 -6.44 -16.45
C THR A 105 6.01 -5.88 -15.40
N LEU A 106 6.34 -5.99 -14.14
CA LEU A 106 5.52 -5.46 -13.05
C LEU A 106 6.10 -4.14 -12.53
N PHE A 107 5.25 -3.20 -12.18
CA PHE A 107 5.55 -1.97 -11.47
C PHE A 107 4.79 -1.95 -10.13
N ASN A 108 5.51 -1.98 -9.00
CA ASN A 108 6.96 -2.08 -8.82
C ASN A 108 7.49 -3.47 -9.22
N ASP A 109 8.83 -3.63 -9.08
CA ASP A 109 9.50 -4.92 -9.31
C ASP A 109 8.87 -6.06 -8.49
N ALA A 110 8.82 -7.26 -9.06
CA ALA A 110 8.21 -8.42 -8.41
C ALA A 110 8.86 -8.79 -7.06
N GLY A 111 10.15 -8.55 -6.91
CA GLY A 111 10.86 -8.72 -5.64
C GLY A 111 10.38 -7.72 -4.58
N ILE A 112 10.23 -6.45 -4.97
CA ILE A 112 9.69 -5.39 -4.12
C ILE A 112 8.26 -5.73 -3.70
N ILE A 113 7.42 -6.16 -4.65
CA ILE A 113 6.02 -6.52 -4.36
C ILE A 113 5.96 -7.62 -3.30
N ARG A 114 6.67 -8.74 -3.50
CA ARG A 114 6.67 -9.86 -2.54
C ARG A 114 7.17 -9.47 -1.17
N TRP A 115 8.18 -8.64 -1.10
CA TRP A 115 8.75 -8.14 0.14
C TRP A 115 7.80 -7.21 0.88
N ASN A 116 7.16 -6.30 0.17
CA ASN A 116 6.33 -5.26 0.78
C ASN A 116 4.93 -5.73 1.15
N LEU A 117 4.43 -6.84 0.58
CA LEU A 117 3.17 -7.46 0.99
C LEU A 117 3.18 -7.96 2.44
N ASP A 118 4.36 -8.24 3.00
CA ASP A 118 4.55 -8.70 4.38
C ASP A 118 5.23 -7.60 5.21
N LYS A 119 4.55 -7.11 6.24
CA LYS A 119 5.00 -6.01 7.11
C LYS A 119 6.28 -6.28 7.90
N HIS A 120 6.86 -7.49 7.79
CA HIS A 120 8.22 -7.73 8.27
C HIS A 120 9.26 -6.86 7.54
N TYR A 121 8.92 -6.23 6.41
CA TYR A 121 9.79 -5.27 5.74
C TYR A 121 10.16 -4.08 6.64
N LEU A 122 9.36 -3.77 7.66
CA LEU A 122 9.69 -2.72 8.63
C LEU A 122 10.95 -3.04 9.42
N GLN A 123 11.23 -4.32 9.71
CA GLN A 123 12.48 -4.73 10.38
C GLN A 123 13.70 -4.45 9.49
N ASP A 124 13.58 -4.73 8.20
CA ASP A 124 14.66 -4.46 7.25
C ASP A 124 14.94 -2.95 7.17
N LEU A 125 13.90 -2.12 7.12
CA LEU A 125 14.05 -0.66 7.12
C LEU A 125 14.62 -0.12 8.44
N GLU A 126 14.23 -0.70 9.58
CA GLU A 126 14.80 -0.34 10.89
C GLU A 126 16.30 -0.67 10.93
N GLN A 127 16.73 -1.80 10.38
CA GLN A 127 18.15 -2.17 10.26
C GLN A 127 18.94 -1.21 9.36
N GLU A 128 18.29 -0.64 8.35
CA GLU A 128 18.83 0.45 7.51
C GLU A 128 18.84 1.82 8.23
N GLY A 129 18.38 1.88 9.48
CA GLY A 129 18.35 3.08 10.31
C GLY A 129 17.15 3.99 10.05
N VAL A 130 16.06 3.49 9.46
CA VAL A 130 14.78 4.20 9.41
C VAL A 130 14.14 4.15 10.80
N ALA A 131 13.69 5.29 11.31
CA ALA A 131 12.90 5.35 12.53
C ALA A 131 11.49 4.79 12.22
N VAL A 132 11.22 3.55 12.63
CA VAL A 132 9.93 2.89 12.47
C VAL A 132 9.17 2.88 13.81
N VAL A 133 7.84 2.82 13.76
CA VAL A 133 7.03 2.59 14.97
C VAL A 133 7.51 1.29 15.63
N PRO A 134 7.91 1.32 16.93
CA PRO A 134 8.41 0.14 17.62
C PRO A 134 7.45 -1.05 17.46
N THR A 135 7.96 -2.19 17.02
CA THR A 135 7.13 -3.33 16.64
C THR A 135 7.64 -4.62 17.32
N ALA A 136 6.71 -5.39 17.88
CA ALA A 136 6.95 -6.77 18.26
C ALA A 136 6.27 -7.69 17.24
N TYR A 137 6.98 -8.74 16.84
CA TYR A 137 6.50 -9.71 15.86
C TYR A 137 6.25 -11.04 16.54
N VAL A 138 5.09 -11.62 16.31
CA VAL A 138 4.71 -12.93 16.84
C VAL A 138 4.33 -13.84 15.68
N PRO A 139 5.07 -14.94 15.46
CA PRO A 139 4.79 -15.81 14.33
C PRO A 139 3.45 -16.54 14.52
N LYS A 140 2.83 -16.89 13.42
CA LYS A 140 1.65 -17.76 13.38
C LYS A 140 1.85 -19.00 14.25
N HIS A 141 0.83 -19.36 15.02
CA HIS A 141 0.87 -20.42 16.03
C HIS A 141 1.84 -20.16 17.20
N GLY A 142 2.32 -18.93 17.38
CA GLY A 142 3.01 -18.52 18.58
C GLY A 142 2.11 -18.64 19.83
N HIS A 143 2.69 -18.99 20.97
CA HIS A 143 1.95 -19.22 22.22
C HIS A 143 2.18 -18.11 23.26
N VAL A 144 2.77 -16.99 22.86
CA VAL A 144 3.05 -15.87 23.77
C VAL A 144 1.75 -15.09 24.02
N PRO A 145 1.31 -14.91 25.26
CA PRO A 145 0.18 -14.07 25.59
C PRO A 145 0.42 -12.60 25.17
N LEU A 146 -0.62 -11.90 24.72
CA LEU A 146 -0.53 -10.50 24.33
C LEU A 146 0.05 -9.63 25.46
N PHE A 147 -0.48 -9.83 26.68
CA PHE A 147 -0.05 -9.03 27.84
C PHE A 147 1.39 -9.28 28.27
N GLU A 148 1.92 -10.47 28.07
CA GLU A 148 3.33 -10.75 28.36
C GLU A 148 4.23 -9.91 27.45
N VAL A 149 3.91 -9.81 26.15
CA VAL A 149 4.66 -8.97 25.21
C VAL A 149 4.53 -7.49 25.59
N CYS A 150 3.32 -7.06 25.94
CA CYS A 150 3.07 -5.67 26.36
C CYS A 150 3.82 -5.29 27.61
N ASP A 151 3.81 -6.15 28.65
CA ASP A 151 4.51 -5.92 29.91
C ASP A 151 6.04 -5.85 29.74
N GLN A 152 6.61 -6.76 28.95
CA GLN A 152 8.05 -6.77 28.63
C GLN A 152 8.50 -5.49 27.91
N ARG A 153 7.62 -4.84 27.17
CA ARG A 153 7.87 -3.63 26.40
C ARG A 153 7.40 -2.34 27.10
N GLY A 154 6.67 -2.46 28.22
CA GLY A 154 6.07 -1.33 28.92
C GLY A 154 4.93 -0.68 28.13
N TRP A 155 4.28 -1.41 27.24
CA TRP A 155 3.16 -0.92 26.42
C TRP A 155 1.82 -1.20 27.10
N ASN A 156 1.00 -0.17 27.25
CA ASN A 156 -0.33 -0.30 27.90
C ASN A 156 -1.50 -0.06 26.95
N ASP A 157 -1.20 0.39 25.74
CA ASP A 157 -2.16 0.70 24.68
C ASP A 157 -1.49 0.36 23.36
N VAL A 158 -2.00 -0.63 22.67
CA VAL A 158 -1.34 -1.22 21.51
C VAL A 158 -2.30 -1.40 20.34
N VAL A 159 -1.74 -1.38 19.15
CA VAL A 159 -2.41 -1.87 17.93
C VAL A 159 -1.85 -3.25 17.60
N ILE A 160 -2.74 -4.22 17.40
CA ILE A 160 -2.42 -5.55 16.89
C ILE A 160 -2.94 -5.68 15.47
N LYS A 161 -2.11 -6.18 14.56
CA LYS A 161 -2.48 -6.34 13.15
C LYS A 161 -1.73 -7.51 12.51
N PRO A 162 -2.33 -8.19 11.49
CA PRO A 162 -1.61 -9.21 10.73
C PRO A 162 -0.44 -8.62 9.93
N ALA A 163 0.60 -9.44 9.72
CA ALA A 163 1.75 -9.07 8.91
C ALA A 163 1.36 -8.86 7.44
N ILE A 164 0.46 -9.69 6.92
CA ILE A 164 -0.11 -9.58 5.56
C ILE A 164 -1.56 -9.12 5.69
N ALA A 165 -1.81 -7.86 5.45
CA ALA A 165 -3.12 -7.23 5.55
C ALA A 165 -3.13 -5.84 4.89
N GLY A 166 -4.31 -5.40 4.43
CA GLY A 166 -4.61 -4.07 3.94
C GLY A 166 -5.94 -3.56 4.54
N GLY A 167 -6.27 -2.27 4.41
CA GLY A 167 -7.57 -1.71 4.81
C GLY A 167 -7.94 -1.95 6.28
N ALA A 168 -6.98 -1.98 7.20
CA ALA A 168 -7.19 -2.31 8.61
C ALA A 168 -7.86 -3.71 8.86
N PHE A 169 -7.68 -4.65 7.94
CA PHE A 169 -8.15 -6.03 8.12
C PHE A 169 -7.59 -6.64 9.40
N ASP A 170 -8.45 -7.24 10.23
CA ASP A 170 -8.11 -7.86 11.51
C ASP A 170 -7.19 -6.99 12.40
N THR A 171 -7.36 -5.66 12.34
CA THR A 171 -6.59 -4.67 13.08
C THR A 171 -7.41 -4.16 14.27
N TYR A 172 -6.83 -4.26 15.46
CA TYR A 172 -7.50 -3.88 16.70
C TYR A 172 -6.57 -3.03 17.57
N ARG A 173 -7.13 -2.03 18.24
CA ARG A 173 -6.50 -1.35 19.36
C ARG A 173 -6.92 -2.05 20.64
N VAL A 174 -5.96 -2.37 21.49
CA VAL A 174 -6.17 -3.05 22.77
C VAL A 174 -5.56 -2.23 23.89
N THR A 175 -6.39 -1.78 24.83
CA THR A 175 -5.96 -1.04 26.02
C THR A 175 -5.90 -1.99 27.21
N THR A 176 -4.77 -2.01 27.91
CA THR A 176 -4.50 -2.95 29.02
C THR A 176 -4.60 -2.28 30.41
N ARG A 177 -4.95 -0.98 30.47
CA ARG A 177 -5.02 -0.21 31.72
C ARG A 177 -6.39 -0.34 32.38
N GLY A 178 -6.39 -0.66 33.70
CA GLY A 178 -7.59 -0.69 34.58
C GLY A 178 -8.33 -2.01 34.56
N ASP A 179 -9.47 -2.03 35.26
CA ASP A 179 -10.34 -3.23 35.41
C ASP A 179 -11.14 -3.55 34.12
N GLY A 180 -10.97 -2.77 33.06
CA GLY A 180 -11.63 -2.93 31.76
C GLY A 180 -10.59 -2.95 30.63
N GLN A 181 -10.44 -4.09 29.98
CA GLN A 181 -9.73 -4.21 28.73
C GLN A 181 -10.64 -3.65 27.64
N GLU A 182 -10.23 -2.54 27.01
CA GLU A 182 -10.95 -2.00 25.86
C GLU A 182 -10.35 -2.54 24.57
N ILE A 183 -11.20 -3.03 23.68
CA ILE A 183 -10.86 -3.47 22.32
C ILE A 183 -11.63 -2.59 21.34
N SER A 184 -10.95 -2.00 20.39
CA SER A 184 -11.57 -1.21 19.33
C SER A 184 -11.01 -1.64 17.95
N PRO A 185 -11.86 -1.95 16.95
CA PRO A 185 -13.31 -2.16 17.09
C PRO A 185 -13.63 -3.34 18.00
N GLU A 186 -14.83 -3.34 18.58
CA GLU A 186 -15.29 -4.47 19.41
C GLU A 186 -15.39 -5.74 18.55
N PRO A 187 -14.81 -6.87 19.00
CA PRO A 187 -14.88 -8.12 18.25
C PRO A 187 -16.33 -8.60 18.08
N SER A 188 -16.71 -8.96 16.86
CA SER A 188 -18.08 -9.36 16.53
C SER A 188 -18.59 -10.58 17.32
N ASN A 189 -17.68 -11.40 17.84
CA ASN A 189 -17.97 -12.60 18.63
C ASN A 189 -17.93 -12.35 20.15
N GLY A 190 -17.68 -11.11 20.60
CA GLY A 190 -17.59 -10.74 22.00
C GLY A 190 -16.38 -11.30 22.75
N SER A 191 -15.32 -11.73 22.04
CA SER A 191 -14.09 -12.24 22.66
C SER A 191 -13.41 -11.17 23.50
N ASN A 192 -12.79 -11.58 24.61
CA ASN A 192 -11.84 -10.75 25.32
C ASN A 192 -10.49 -10.64 24.57
N SER A 193 -9.56 -9.81 25.05
CA SER A 193 -8.31 -9.49 24.36
C SER A 193 -7.42 -10.71 24.12
N GLU A 194 -7.29 -11.60 25.09
CA GLU A 194 -6.47 -12.82 24.93
C GLU A 194 -7.13 -13.85 24.01
N GLU A 195 -8.46 -14.02 24.09
CA GLU A 195 -9.20 -14.89 23.17
C GLU A 195 -9.09 -14.38 21.72
N LEU A 196 -9.26 -13.08 21.52
CA LEU A 196 -9.05 -12.42 20.22
C LEU A 196 -7.63 -12.66 19.73
N TRP A 197 -6.64 -12.37 20.57
CA TRP A 197 -5.22 -12.52 20.26
C TRP A 197 -4.88 -13.96 19.83
N HIS A 198 -5.27 -14.95 20.63
CA HIS A 198 -5.04 -16.36 20.28
C HIS A 198 -5.74 -16.76 18.98
N GLY A 199 -6.93 -16.23 18.73
CA GLY A 199 -7.67 -16.46 17.49
C GLY A 199 -6.97 -15.88 16.26
N LEU A 200 -6.30 -14.72 16.40
CA LEU A 200 -5.54 -14.07 15.33
C LEU A 200 -4.20 -14.77 15.07
N VAL A 201 -3.43 -15.05 16.15
CA VAL A 201 -2.12 -15.75 16.04
C VAL A 201 -2.29 -17.18 15.48
N ALA A 202 -3.42 -17.82 15.70
CA ALA A 202 -3.70 -19.12 15.08
C ALA A 202 -3.78 -19.05 13.54
N LYS A 203 -4.06 -17.87 12.98
CA LYS A 203 -4.29 -17.66 11.55
C LYS A 203 -3.17 -16.91 10.85
N HIS A 204 -2.52 -15.96 11.54
CA HIS A 204 -1.61 -14.98 10.97
C HIS A 204 -0.31 -14.83 11.78
N ASP A 205 0.76 -14.44 11.11
CA ASP A 205 1.86 -13.75 11.75
C ASP A 205 1.35 -12.36 12.17
N MET A 206 1.65 -11.94 13.40
CA MET A 206 1.08 -10.75 13.99
C MET A 206 2.14 -9.71 14.37
N LEU A 207 1.77 -8.43 14.20
CA LEU A 207 2.49 -7.29 14.70
C LEU A 207 1.76 -6.72 15.92
N ILE A 208 2.54 -6.30 16.92
CA ILE A 208 2.09 -5.52 18.06
C ILE A 208 2.87 -4.21 18.06
N GLN A 209 2.20 -3.08 18.07
CA GLN A 209 2.80 -1.75 18.06
C GLN A 209 2.18 -0.90 19.19
N PRO A 210 2.94 -0.01 19.89
CA PRO A 210 2.34 0.94 20.79
C PRO A 210 1.37 1.83 20.03
N PHE A 211 0.25 2.15 20.63
CA PHE A 211 -0.69 3.11 20.07
C PHE A 211 -0.14 4.53 20.24
N LEU A 212 0.17 5.20 19.14
CA LEU A 212 0.66 6.56 19.13
C LEU A 212 -0.51 7.53 19.30
N GLN A 213 -0.60 8.17 20.48
CA GLN A 213 -1.75 9.03 20.84
C GLN A 213 -1.92 10.23 19.89
N ASP A 214 -0.83 10.71 19.29
CA ASP A 214 -0.86 11.86 18.38
C ASP A 214 -1.69 11.58 17.12
N VAL A 215 -1.87 10.31 16.72
CA VAL A 215 -2.70 9.98 15.54
C VAL A 215 -4.15 10.46 15.70
N VAL A 216 -4.68 10.47 16.93
CA VAL A 216 -6.05 10.95 17.22
C VAL A 216 -6.13 12.47 17.12
N ALA A 217 -5.11 13.18 17.62
CA ALA A 217 -5.08 14.64 17.65
C ALA A 217 -4.63 15.23 16.29
N SER A 218 -3.53 14.74 15.77
CA SER A 218 -2.86 15.30 14.59
C SER A 218 -3.16 14.54 13.30
N GLY A 219 -3.50 13.25 13.38
CA GLY A 219 -3.68 12.38 12.24
C GLY A 219 -2.35 11.81 11.73
N GLU A 220 -2.43 11.06 10.64
CA GLU A 220 -1.31 10.47 9.92
C GLU A 220 -0.98 11.30 8.69
N VAL A 221 0.31 11.50 8.41
CA VAL A 221 0.79 12.16 7.20
C VAL A 221 1.28 11.11 6.22
N SER A 222 0.77 11.17 4.99
CA SER A 222 1.18 10.30 3.89
C SER A 222 1.87 11.12 2.82
N LEU A 223 3.12 10.78 2.52
CA LEU A 223 3.89 11.37 1.42
C LEU A 223 3.81 10.47 0.21
N VAL A 224 3.54 11.06 -0.96
CA VAL A 224 3.51 10.32 -2.22
C VAL A 224 4.81 10.52 -2.97
N TRP A 225 5.51 9.41 -3.17
CA TRP A 225 6.77 9.33 -3.91
C TRP A 225 6.55 8.77 -5.31
N ILE A 226 7.08 9.46 -6.32
CA ILE A 226 7.09 9.00 -7.70
C ILE A 226 8.49 9.22 -8.28
N ASP A 227 9.11 8.13 -8.70
CA ASP A 227 10.38 8.10 -9.46
C ASP A 227 11.44 9.10 -8.98
N GLY A 228 11.77 9.06 -7.70
CA GLY A 228 12.83 9.89 -7.11
C GLY A 228 12.34 11.16 -6.42
N GLN A 229 11.04 11.46 -6.39
CA GLN A 229 10.53 12.73 -5.85
C GLN A 229 9.28 12.57 -5.00
N ILE A 230 9.19 13.33 -3.90
CA ILE A 230 7.92 13.55 -3.19
C ILE A 230 7.09 14.53 -4.03
N THR A 231 5.96 14.07 -4.56
CA THR A 231 5.09 14.87 -5.43
C THR A 231 4.06 15.68 -4.65
N HIS A 232 3.52 15.11 -3.59
CA HIS A 232 2.52 15.74 -2.72
C HIS A 232 2.37 14.96 -1.42
N ALA A 233 1.60 15.53 -0.50
CA ALA A 233 1.24 14.87 0.74
C ALA A 233 -0.22 15.09 1.08
N VAL A 234 -0.75 14.15 1.87
CA VAL A 234 -2.05 14.26 2.48
C VAL A 234 -1.95 14.03 3.99
N LYS A 235 -2.91 14.54 4.70
CA LYS A 235 -3.15 14.23 6.10
C LYS A 235 -4.45 13.45 6.24
N LYS A 236 -4.36 12.28 6.84
CA LYS A 236 -5.49 11.41 7.17
C LYS A 236 -5.88 11.63 8.63
N ARG A 237 -7.17 11.72 8.92
CA ARG A 237 -7.68 11.81 10.28
C ARG A 237 -8.80 10.80 10.48
N ALA A 238 -8.74 10.08 11.57
CA ALA A 238 -9.80 9.17 11.97
C ALA A 238 -11.13 9.91 12.23
N LYS A 239 -12.23 9.21 12.05
CA LYS A 239 -13.54 9.67 12.52
C LYS A 239 -13.52 9.78 14.05
N GLN A 240 -14.28 10.72 14.59
CA GLN A 240 -14.41 10.86 16.04
C GLN A 240 -14.89 9.55 16.69
N GLY A 241 -14.08 9.02 17.62
CA GLY A 241 -14.33 7.76 18.32
C GLY A 241 -13.73 6.53 17.63
N ASP A 242 -13.01 6.70 16.51
CA ASP A 242 -12.21 5.66 15.86
C ASP A 242 -10.73 6.07 15.85
N PHE A 243 -9.84 5.12 15.66
CA PHE A 243 -8.39 5.35 15.47
C PHE A 243 -7.95 5.07 14.03
N ARG A 244 -8.79 4.37 13.25
CA ARG A 244 -8.52 4.05 11.85
C ARG A 244 -8.71 5.29 10.99
N VAL A 245 -7.69 5.65 10.25
CA VAL A 245 -7.64 6.91 9.49
C VAL A 245 -8.11 6.75 8.03
N GLN A 246 -8.41 5.51 7.59
CA GLN A 246 -8.78 5.20 6.22
C GLN A 246 -10.19 5.74 5.89
N ASP A 247 -10.39 6.12 4.62
CA ASP A 247 -11.66 6.68 4.13
C ASP A 247 -12.84 5.71 4.23
N ASP A 248 -12.59 4.41 4.02
CA ASP A 248 -13.60 3.34 4.12
C ASP A 248 -14.13 3.15 5.53
N HIS A 249 -13.41 3.62 6.55
CA HIS A 249 -13.86 3.70 7.94
C HIS A 249 -14.44 5.08 8.31
N GLY A 250 -14.65 5.97 7.31
CA GLY A 250 -15.21 7.31 7.51
C GLY A 250 -14.19 8.32 8.01
N GLY A 251 -12.91 8.05 7.83
CA GLY A 251 -11.82 9.00 7.99
C GLY A 251 -11.95 10.18 7.02
N THR A 252 -11.12 11.18 7.19
CA THR A 252 -11.03 12.32 6.27
C THR A 252 -9.61 12.47 5.76
N VAL A 253 -9.48 12.70 4.46
CA VAL A 253 -8.20 12.95 3.79
C VAL A 253 -8.18 14.36 3.25
N LYS A 254 -7.09 15.08 3.49
CA LYS A 254 -6.88 16.43 2.97
C LYS A 254 -5.46 16.60 2.46
N ARG A 255 -5.31 17.20 1.28
CA ARG A 255 -4.00 17.64 0.81
C ARG A 255 -3.42 18.66 1.79
N ILE A 256 -2.13 18.56 2.05
CA ILE A 256 -1.34 19.49 2.85
C ILE A 256 -0.14 20.00 2.07
N ASP A 257 0.36 21.16 2.45
CA ASP A 257 1.66 21.63 1.99
C ASP A 257 2.75 20.82 2.70
N VAL A 258 3.75 20.40 1.95
CA VAL A 258 4.84 19.57 2.46
C VAL A 258 5.97 20.50 2.94
N SER A 259 6.36 20.38 4.21
CA SER A 259 7.53 21.09 4.71
C SER A 259 8.84 20.48 4.18
N ASP A 260 9.90 21.29 4.11
CA ASP A 260 11.24 20.82 3.71
C ASP A 260 11.71 19.66 4.59
N GLU A 261 11.38 19.68 5.90
CA GLU A 261 11.64 18.58 6.84
C GLU A 261 11.01 17.27 6.39
N LEU A 262 9.72 17.30 6.04
CA LEU A 262 9.00 16.10 5.59
C LEU A 262 9.48 15.61 4.23
N VAL A 263 9.81 16.53 3.32
CA VAL A 263 10.42 16.17 2.02
C VAL A 263 11.74 15.45 2.26
N GLN A 264 12.62 16.00 3.11
CA GLN A 264 13.91 15.39 3.42
C GLN A 264 13.74 14.03 4.08
N LEU A 265 12.85 13.91 5.09
CA LEU A 265 12.58 12.66 5.78
C LEU A 265 12.07 11.57 4.83
N GLY A 266 11.06 11.90 4.00
CA GLY A 266 10.52 10.97 3.01
C GLY A 266 11.56 10.54 1.98
N THR A 267 12.42 11.48 1.56
CA THR A 267 13.53 11.21 0.64
C THR A 267 14.55 10.27 1.27
N ASP A 268 14.97 10.52 2.52
CA ASP A 268 15.93 9.66 3.25
C ASP A 268 15.40 8.24 3.43
N ILE A 269 14.10 8.09 3.74
CA ILE A 269 13.46 6.78 3.85
C ILE A 269 13.51 6.05 2.50
N MET A 270 13.14 6.72 1.42
CA MET A 270 13.10 6.12 0.09
C MET A 270 14.49 5.82 -0.47
N GLU A 271 15.51 6.60 -0.15
CA GLU A 271 16.90 6.31 -0.49
C GLU A 271 17.40 5.04 0.21
N ARG A 272 17.07 4.85 1.49
CA ARG A 272 17.39 3.63 2.24
C ARG A 272 16.66 2.42 1.66
N CYS A 273 15.37 2.56 1.39
CA CYS A 273 14.56 1.54 0.71
C CYS A 273 15.16 1.18 -0.66
N THR A 274 15.56 2.16 -1.46
CA THR A 274 16.17 1.94 -2.78
C THR A 274 17.49 1.19 -2.68
N ARG A 275 18.37 1.54 -1.74
CA ARG A 275 19.62 0.78 -1.50
C ARG A 275 19.32 -0.67 -1.17
N LEU A 276 18.42 -0.91 -0.24
CA LEU A 276 18.00 -2.25 0.15
C LEU A 276 17.43 -3.06 -1.03
N CYS A 277 16.68 -2.43 -1.93
CA CYS A 277 16.22 -3.06 -3.17
C CYS A 277 17.39 -3.44 -4.08
N HIS A 278 18.37 -2.53 -4.29
CA HIS A 278 19.54 -2.79 -5.11
C HIS A 278 20.43 -3.90 -4.53
N ASP A 279 20.64 -3.92 -3.22
CA ASP A 279 21.42 -4.96 -2.54
C ASP A 279 20.81 -6.37 -2.71
N ARG A 280 19.49 -6.42 -2.94
CA ARG A 280 18.73 -7.63 -3.26
C ARG A 280 18.61 -7.92 -4.77
N GLY A 281 19.20 -7.08 -5.61
CA GLY A 281 19.17 -7.22 -7.07
C GLY A 281 17.84 -6.82 -7.72
N TRP A 282 17.02 -6.01 -7.03
CA TRP A 282 15.75 -5.50 -7.53
C TRP A 282 15.93 -4.12 -8.16
N ALA A 283 14.99 -3.73 -9.01
CA ALA A 283 14.94 -2.38 -9.56
C ALA A 283 14.62 -1.35 -8.46
N SER A 284 14.91 -0.05 -8.74
CA SER A 284 14.46 1.03 -7.86
C SER A 284 12.93 1.07 -7.79
N PRO A 285 12.33 1.37 -6.62
CA PRO A 285 10.92 1.64 -6.54
C PRO A 285 10.47 2.71 -7.55
N LEU A 286 9.34 2.52 -8.18
CA LEU A 286 8.75 3.48 -9.10
C LEU A 286 7.83 4.45 -8.38
N TYR A 287 7.06 3.95 -7.46
CA TYR A 287 6.14 4.72 -6.62
C TYR A 287 6.10 4.15 -5.21
N ALA A 288 5.73 4.99 -4.28
CA ALA A 288 5.52 4.62 -2.88
C ALA A 288 4.56 5.59 -2.19
N ARG A 289 3.97 5.11 -1.10
CA ARG A 289 3.35 5.94 -0.08
C ARG A 289 4.10 5.74 1.24
N VAL A 290 4.61 6.83 1.78
CA VAL A 290 5.33 6.85 3.05
C VAL A 290 4.39 7.38 4.11
N ASP A 291 3.91 6.52 5.00
CA ASP A 291 2.96 6.87 6.05
C ASP A 291 3.70 7.15 7.36
N LEU A 292 3.53 8.35 7.90
CA LEU A 292 4.28 8.89 9.03
C LEU A 292 3.34 9.30 10.17
N MET A 293 3.71 8.91 11.37
CA MET A 293 3.06 9.33 12.62
C MET A 293 4.09 9.95 13.57
N ARG A 294 3.66 10.75 14.52
CA ARG A 294 4.53 11.24 15.60
C ARG A 294 4.39 10.36 16.83
N ASP A 295 5.53 10.10 17.47
CA ASP A 295 5.55 9.47 18.80
C ASP A 295 5.25 10.49 19.91
N ASP A 296 5.23 10.03 21.16
CA ASP A 296 4.96 10.88 22.33
C ASP A 296 6.03 11.97 22.55
N ASN A 297 7.17 11.91 21.88
CA ASN A 297 8.22 12.93 21.90
C ASN A 297 8.16 13.85 20.67
N GLU A 298 7.07 13.80 19.90
CA GLU A 298 6.87 14.54 18.65
C GLU A 298 7.84 14.15 17.51
N ALA A 299 8.60 13.06 17.64
CA ALA A 299 9.48 12.56 16.60
C ALA A 299 8.70 11.76 15.55
N TRP A 300 9.03 11.98 14.28
CA TRP A 300 8.43 11.25 13.18
C TRP A 300 8.87 9.79 13.15
N GLN A 301 7.91 8.88 13.03
CA GLN A 301 8.09 7.45 12.90
C GLN A 301 7.41 6.97 11.61
N LEU A 302 8.05 6.09 10.87
CA LEU A 302 7.43 5.39 9.76
C LEU A 302 6.44 4.36 10.33
N SER A 303 5.16 4.53 10.03
CA SER A 303 4.10 3.59 10.40
C SER A 303 3.90 2.51 9.36
N GLU A 304 4.01 2.89 8.07
CA GLU A 304 3.89 2.00 6.93
C GLU A 304 4.60 2.57 5.70
N LEU A 305 5.16 1.68 4.86
CA LEU A 305 5.66 2.01 3.52
C LEU A 305 4.91 1.12 2.53
N GLU A 306 4.06 1.71 1.70
CA GLU A 306 3.31 0.97 0.71
C GLU A 306 3.92 1.11 -0.68
N LEU A 307 4.34 0.00 -1.25
CA LEU A 307 4.99 -0.11 -2.56
C LEU A 307 4.20 -0.96 -3.56
N VAL A 308 3.06 -1.51 -3.15
CA VAL A 308 2.25 -2.40 -4.00
C VAL A 308 1.02 -1.68 -4.52
N GLU A 309 0.04 -1.43 -3.66
CA GLU A 309 -1.28 -0.91 -4.04
C GLU A 309 -1.73 0.34 -3.26
N PRO A 310 -0.83 1.30 -2.98
CA PRO A 310 -1.22 2.46 -2.21
C PRO A 310 -2.27 3.30 -2.93
N GLU A 311 -3.22 3.83 -2.18
CA GLU A 311 -3.95 5.00 -2.64
C GLU A 311 -2.95 6.16 -2.71
N LEU A 312 -2.83 6.78 -3.88
CA LEU A 312 -1.85 7.85 -4.15
C LEU A 312 -2.50 9.23 -4.27
N TRP A 313 -3.81 9.31 -4.10
CA TRP A 313 -4.58 10.57 -4.11
C TRP A 313 -4.27 11.49 -5.29
N PHE A 314 -4.15 10.93 -6.49
CA PHE A 314 -3.95 11.70 -7.73
C PHE A 314 -5.05 12.74 -7.95
N ARG A 315 -6.27 12.52 -7.43
CA ARG A 315 -7.35 13.52 -7.47
C ARG A 315 -6.97 14.85 -6.79
N PHE A 316 -6.05 14.82 -5.81
CA PHE A 316 -5.52 16.04 -5.18
C PHE A 316 -4.28 16.59 -5.88
N CYS A 317 -3.62 15.81 -6.72
CA CYS A 317 -2.44 16.21 -7.48
C CYS A 317 -2.36 15.48 -8.84
N PRO A 318 -3.26 15.78 -9.80
CA PRO A 318 -3.28 15.11 -11.10
C PRO A 318 -1.93 15.09 -11.84
N PRO A 319 -1.05 16.11 -11.75
CA PRO A 319 0.27 16.06 -12.37
C PRO A 319 1.15 14.90 -11.87
N ALA A 320 0.89 14.35 -10.68
CA ALA A 320 1.63 13.18 -10.19
C ALA A 320 1.31 11.90 -10.99
N ALA A 321 0.09 11.76 -11.53
CA ALA A 321 -0.25 10.69 -12.45
C ALA A 321 0.52 10.81 -13.78
N ASP A 322 0.71 12.05 -14.29
CA ASP A 322 1.53 12.29 -15.47
C ASP A 322 3.01 11.95 -15.21
N ALA A 323 3.55 12.32 -14.03
CA ALA A 323 4.90 11.95 -13.63
C ALA A 323 5.08 10.42 -13.56
N LEU A 324 4.10 9.69 -13.00
CA LEU A 324 4.11 8.23 -12.96
C LEU A 324 4.12 7.62 -14.37
N ALA A 325 3.28 8.11 -15.27
CA ALA A 325 3.20 7.63 -16.65
C ALA A 325 4.51 7.89 -17.43
N GLN A 326 5.12 9.06 -17.25
CA GLN A 326 6.43 9.41 -17.85
C GLN A 326 7.55 8.49 -17.32
N ALA A 327 7.56 8.22 -16.02
CA ALA A 327 8.52 7.31 -15.41
C ALA A 327 8.38 5.86 -15.94
N ILE A 328 7.14 5.37 -16.09
CA ILE A 328 6.85 4.08 -16.73
C ILE A 328 7.38 4.07 -18.17
N GLN A 329 7.12 5.14 -18.94
CA GLN A 329 7.61 5.25 -20.32
C GLN A 329 9.14 5.20 -20.37
N GLY A 330 9.84 5.95 -19.52
CA GLY A 330 11.30 5.93 -19.44
C GLY A 330 11.84 4.53 -19.14
N ARG A 331 11.26 3.83 -18.15
CA ARG A 331 11.71 2.49 -17.75
C ARG A 331 11.41 1.40 -18.78
N LEU A 332 10.39 1.54 -19.61
CA LEU A 332 10.08 0.58 -20.68
C LEU A 332 10.86 0.83 -21.97
N GLN A 333 11.53 1.98 -22.09
CA GLN A 333 12.38 2.33 -23.23
C GLN A 333 13.88 2.09 -22.97
N ALA A 334 14.29 1.99 -21.69
CA ALA A 334 15.66 1.71 -21.26
C ALA A 334 16.01 0.21 -21.46
#